data_1dbaaea6ff61269ae9496cad17fec11d
#
_entry.id   1dbaaea6ff61269ae9496cad17fec11d
#
_cell.length_a   1.000
_cell.length_b   1.000
_cell.length_c   1.000
_cell.angle_alpha   90.00
_cell.angle_beta   90.00
_cell.angle_gamma   90.00
#
_symmetry.space_group_name_H-M   'P 1'
#
loop_
_entity.id
_entity.type
_entity.pdbx_description
1 polymer ?
#
loop_
_entity_poly.entity_id
_entity_poly.type
_entity_poly.pdbx_seq_one_letter_code
_entity_poly.pdbx_strand_id
1 'polypeptide(L)'
;MIAEHERPYLERCIELAKEALDAGDQPFGSVLVSAEGTILAEDRNRIADGDNTQHPEFALARWAANNLSEHDRQHATVYTSGEHCPMCAAAHAWVGLGRIVYVSSSAQLVSWLKEFNAPSAPVTALPIQEIAPNVKVEGPDTELSVQVYKLHKEYYQRVLK
;
A
#
# COMPACT_ATOMS: atom_id res chain seq x y z
N MET A 1 1.83 -17.55 1.34
CA MET A 1 2.65 -17.43 0.12
C MET A 1 1.81 -16.79 -0.96
N ILE A 2 2.35 -15.78 -1.62
CA ILE A 2 1.68 -15.08 -2.72
C ILE A 2 1.60 -16.01 -3.93
N ALA A 3 0.40 -16.24 -4.43
CA ALA A 3 0.21 -17.12 -5.57
C ALA A 3 0.59 -16.42 -6.89
N GLU A 4 1.05 -17.18 -7.88
CA GLU A 4 1.51 -16.61 -9.16
C GLU A 4 0.42 -15.82 -9.89
N HIS A 5 -0.83 -16.28 -9.81
CA HIS A 5 -1.96 -15.57 -10.43
C HIS A 5 -2.27 -14.20 -9.80
N GLU A 6 -1.71 -13.90 -8.62
CA GLU A 6 -1.86 -12.62 -7.92
C GLU A 6 -0.80 -11.59 -8.37
N ARG A 7 0.26 -12.05 -9.01
CA ARG A 7 1.36 -11.20 -9.46
C ARG A 7 0.90 -10.00 -10.30
N PRO A 8 -0.04 -10.13 -11.25
CA PRO A 8 -0.51 -8.98 -12.04
C PRO A 8 -1.09 -7.84 -11.19
N TYR A 9 -1.76 -8.15 -10.08
CA TYR A 9 -2.27 -7.11 -9.16
C TYR A 9 -1.15 -6.36 -8.45
N LEU A 10 -0.10 -7.08 -8.05
CA LEU A 10 1.09 -6.46 -7.43
C LEU A 10 1.86 -5.60 -8.45
N GLU A 11 1.99 -6.07 -9.68
CA GLU A 11 2.61 -5.30 -10.76
C GLU A 11 1.81 -4.03 -11.05
N ARG A 12 0.47 -4.09 -11.03
CA ARG A 12 -0.38 -2.89 -11.17
C ARG A 12 -0.16 -1.90 -10.01
N CYS A 13 0.04 -2.38 -8.79
CA CYS A 13 0.39 -1.52 -7.65
C CYS A 13 1.71 -0.78 -7.89
N ILE A 14 2.69 -1.44 -8.47
CA ILE A 14 3.99 -0.83 -8.80
C ILE A 14 3.85 0.21 -9.92
N GLU A 15 3.03 -0.06 -10.94
CA GLU A 15 2.71 0.92 -11.97
C GLU A 15 2.08 2.18 -11.38
N LEU A 16 1.09 2.01 -10.49
CA LEU A 16 0.45 3.13 -9.78
C LEU A 16 1.45 3.90 -8.90
N ALA A 17 2.36 3.19 -8.23
CA ALA A 17 3.44 3.82 -7.47
C ALA A 17 4.36 4.65 -8.37
N LYS A 18 4.66 4.15 -9.58
CA LYS A 18 5.43 4.90 -10.57
C LYS A 18 4.65 6.13 -11.07
N GLU A 19 3.36 6.00 -11.33
CA GLU A 19 2.52 7.15 -11.70
C GLU A 19 2.54 8.23 -10.60
N ALA A 20 2.48 7.82 -9.32
CA ALA A 20 2.62 8.73 -8.19
C ALA A 20 3.97 9.46 -8.20
N LEU A 21 5.06 8.72 -8.38
CA LEU A 21 6.41 9.28 -8.48
C LEU A 21 6.50 10.31 -9.63
N ASP A 22 5.99 9.97 -10.80
CA ASP A 22 6.02 10.85 -11.97
C ASP A 22 5.20 12.13 -11.77
N ALA A 23 4.18 12.08 -10.90
CA ALA A 23 3.39 13.25 -10.51
C ALA A 23 3.98 14.05 -9.34
N GLY A 24 5.11 13.63 -8.77
CA GLY A 24 5.76 14.30 -7.64
C GLY A 24 5.29 13.82 -6.27
N ASP A 25 4.51 12.76 -6.21
CA ASP A 25 4.03 12.14 -4.98
C ASP A 25 4.94 10.98 -4.54
N GLN A 26 4.81 10.55 -3.29
CA GLN A 26 5.52 9.35 -2.83
C GLN A 26 5.05 8.11 -3.62
N PRO A 27 5.97 7.17 -3.93
CA PRO A 27 5.66 6.04 -4.81
C PRO A 27 4.91 4.92 -4.11
N PHE A 28 3.62 5.11 -3.92
CA PHE A 28 2.71 4.13 -3.38
C PHE A 28 1.50 3.96 -4.30
N GLY A 29 1.09 2.72 -4.50
CA GLY A 29 -0.08 2.37 -5.30
C GLY A 29 -0.75 1.13 -4.75
N SER A 30 -2.08 1.07 -4.87
CA SER A 30 -2.89 -0.03 -4.33
C SER A 30 -4.09 -0.31 -5.21
N VAL A 31 -4.51 -1.58 -5.24
CA VAL A 31 -5.74 -2.02 -5.91
C VAL A 31 -6.61 -2.83 -4.97
N LEU A 32 -7.93 -2.65 -5.10
CA LEU A 32 -8.94 -3.44 -4.39
C LEU A 32 -9.55 -4.43 -5.37
N VAL A 33 -9.50 -5.71 -5.01
CA VAL A 33 -9.93 -6.82 -5.89
C VAL A 33 -11.04 -7.62 -5.20
N SER A 34 -12.10 -7.91 -5.94
CA SER A 34 -13.23 -8.72 -5.44
C SER A 34 -12.83 -10.18 -5.23
N ALA A 35 -13.72 -10.95 -4.57
CA ALA A 35 -13.56 -12.39 -4.40
C ALA A 35 -13.41 -13.14 -5.75
N GLU A 36 -14.00 -12.60 -6.81
CA GLU A 36 -13.96 -13.18 -8.16
C GLU A 36 -12.73 -12.74 -8.98
N GLY A 37 -11.86 -11.90 -8.41
CA GLY A 37 -10.64 -11.45 -9.08
C GLY A 37 -10.81 -10.18 -9.93
N THR A 38 -11.92 -9.47 -9.79
CA THR A 38 -12.16 -8.21 -10.51
C THR A 38 -11.57 -7.03 -9.75
N ILE A 39 -10.80 -6.17 -10.42
CA ILE A 39 -10.35 -4.90 -9.84
C ILE A 39 -11.56 -3.98 -9.70
N LEU A 40 -11.90 -3.65 -8.47
CA LEU A 40 -13.05 -2.80 -8.12
C LEU A 40 -12.70 -1.32 -8.07
N ALA A 41 -11.51 -1.02 -7.58
CA ALA A 41 -10.98 0.32 -7.44
C ALA A 41 -9.46 0.28 -7.34
N GLU A 42 -8.82 1.36 -7.72
CA GLU A 42 -7.38 1.55 -7.59
C GLU A 42 -7.07 3.00 -7.27
N ASP A 43 -5.96 3.25 -6.58
CA ASP A 43 -5.50 4.60 -6.29
C ASP A 43 -3.98 4.61 -6.06
N ARG A 44 -3.44 5.80 -6.01
CA ARG A 44 -2.04 6.08 -5.72
C ARG A 44 -1.91 7.20 -4.69
N ASN A 45 -0.72 7.35 -4.12
CA ASN A 45 -0.43 8.44 -3.19
C ASN A 45 -0.61 9.81 -3.87
N ARG A 46 -1.16 10.80 -3.12
CA ARG A 46 -1.48 12.16 -3.60
C ARG A 46 -1.15 13.23 -2.55
N ILE A 47 -0.01 13.09 -1.86
CA ILE A 47 0.36 13.98 -0.76
C ILE A 47 0.97 15.32 -1.20
N ALA A 48 1.34 15.47 -2.48
CA ALA A 48 2.07 16.65 -2.96
C ALA A 48 1.30 17.96 -2.76
N ASP A 49 -0.02 17.90 -2.71
CA ASP A 49 -0.88 19.07 -2.48
C ASP A 49 -1.00 19.48 -0.99
N GLY A 50 -0.30 18.78 -0.10
CA GLY A 50 -0.18 19.13 1.32
C GLY A 50 -0.99 18.28 2.30
N ASP A 51 -1.89 17.40 1.82
CA ASP A 51 -2.63 16.46 2.67
C ASP A 51 -1.89 15.12 2.76
N ASN A 52 -1.12 14.94 3.83
CA ASN A 52 -0.33 13.73 4.06
C ASN A 52 -1.16 12.49 4.43
N THR A 53 -2.49 12.59 4.49
CA THR A 53 -3.38 11.43 4.65
C THR A 53 -3.84 10.83 3.33
N GLN A 54 -3.48 11.43 2.21
CA GLN A 54 -3.84 10.97 0.86
C GLN A 54 -3.05 9.72 0.44
N HIS A 55 -3.20 8.67 1.23
CA HIS A 55 -2.65 7.35 0.97
C HIS A 55 -3.64 6.50 0.17
N PRO A 56 -3.17 5.69 -0.80
CA PRO A 56 -4.08 4.89 -1.63
C PRO A 56 -4.88 3.87 -0.82
N GLU A 57 -4.29 3.24 0.19
CA GLU A 57 -4.96 2.24 1.02
C GLU A 57 -6.10 2.86 1.83
N PHE A 58 -5.91 4.08 2.33
CA PHE A 58 -6.94 4.83 3.06
C PHE A 58 -8.10 5.19 2.13
N ALA A 59 -7.81 5.65 0.92
CA ALA A 59 -8.81 5.96 -0.09
C ALA A 59 -9.64 4.71 -0.46
N LEU A 60 -8.99 3.56 -0.64
CA LEU A 60 -9.68 2.29 -0.94
C LEU A 60 -10.57 1.84 0.21
N ALA A 61 -10.16 2.02 1.47
CA ALA A 61 -10.98 1.68 2.63
C ALA A 61 -12.27 2.52 2.65
N ARG A 62 -12.16 3.82 2.43
CA ARG A 62 -13.32 4.72 2.36
C ARG A 62 -14.23 4.39 1.18
N TRP A 63 -13.64 4.11 0.02
CA TRP A 63 -14.40 3.71 -1.16
C TRP A 63 -15.18 2.42 -0.89
N ALA A 64 -14.54 1.42 -0.31
CA ALA A 64 -15.19 0.15 0.02
C ALA A 64 -16.37 0.34 1.00
N ALA A 65 -16.19 1.16 2.02
CA ALA A 65 -17.25 1.46 2.99
C ALA A 65 -18.49 2.07 2.31
N ASN A 66 -18.29 2.87 1.27
CA ASN A 66 -19.37 3.59 0.58
C ASN A 66 -19.96 2.83 -0.62
N ASN A 67 -19.30 1.78 -1.12
CA ASN A 67 -19.68 1.12 -2.38
C ASN A 67 -19.89 -0.40 -2.27
N LEU A 68 -19.40 -1.05 -1.22
CA LEU A 68 -19.51 -2.50 -1.06
C LEU A 68 -20.36 -2.89 0.14
N SER A 69 -21.06 -4.03 0.03
CA SER A 69 -21.69 -4.67 1.18
C SER A 69 -20.65 -5.15 2.18
N GLU A 70 -21.06 -5.39 3.42
CA GLU A 70 -20.18 -5.98 4.44
C GLU A 70 -19.59 -7.32 3.98
N HIS A 71 -20.41 -8.17 3.39
CA HIS A 71 -19.98 -9.45 2.84
C HIS A 71 -18.91 -9.28 1.76
N ASP A 72 -19.12 -8.37 0.81
CA ASP A 72 -18.15 -8.15 -0.28
C ASP A 72 -16.83 -7.57 0.24
N ARG A 73 -16.89 -6.67 1.23
CA ARG A 73 -15.69 -6.16 1.89
C ARG A 73 -14.86 -7.26 2.54
N GLN A 74 -15.50 -8.16 3.28
CA GLN A 74 -14.83 -9.27 3.99
C GLN A 74 -14.12 -10.23 3.05
N HIS A 75 -14.61 -10.36 1.82
CA HIS A 75 -14.07 -11.29 0.80
C HIS A 75 -13.18 -10.60 -0.24
N ALA A 76 -13.04 -9.29 -0.17
CA ALA A 76 -12.14 -8.53 -1.03
C ALA A 76 -10.70 -8.58 -0.51
N THR A 77 -9.74 -8.42 -1.44
CA THR A 77 -8.31 -8.32 -1.14
C THR A 77 -7.78 -6.97 -1.58
N VAL A 78 -6.99 -6.33 -0.73
CA VAL A 78 -6.21 -5.16 -1.10
C VAL A 78 -4.79 -5.60 -1.42
N TYR A 79 -4.35 -5.31 -2.64
CA TYR A 79 -2.95 -5.43 -3.04
C TYR A 79 -2.32 -4.05 -2.98
N THR A 80 -1.07 -3.96 -2.52
CA THR A 80 -0.40 -2.69 -2.33
C THR A 80 1.10 -2.81 -2.54
N SER A 81 1.73 -1.74 -3.04
CA SER A 81 3.17 -1.69 -3.24
C SER A 81 3.96 -1.68 -1.92
N GLY A 82 3.39 -1.12 -0.87
CA GLY A 82 3.98 -1.08 0.47
C GLY A 82 2.98 -1.48 1.54
N GLU A 83 3.47 -2.11 2.59
CA GLU A 83 2.66 -2.48 3.76
C GLU A 83 1.94 -1.25 4.32
N HIS A 84 0.66 -1.41 4.67
CA HIS A 84 -0.16 -0.34 5.26
C HIS A 84 0.53 0.30 6.47
N CYS A 85 0.56 1.63 6.50
CA CYS A 85 0.91 2.35 7.72
C CYS A 85 -0.17 2.15 8.79
N PRO A 86 0.08 2.51 10.06
CA PRO A 86 -0.93 2.33 11.13
C PRO A 86 -2.29 2.98 10.84
N MET A 87 -2.32 4.16 10.22
CA MET A 87 -3.57 4.82 9.83
C MET A 87 -4.37 3.98 8.83
N CYS A 88 -3.72 3.50 7.79
CA CYS A 88 -4.37 2.71 6.72
C CYS A 88 -4.76 1.32 7.21
N ALA A 89 -3.92 0.68 8.03
CA ALA A 89 -4.23 -0.63 8.63
C ALA A 89 -5.46 -0.55 9.54
N ALA A 90 -5.56 0.50 10.36
CA ALA A 90 -6.72 0.74 11.20
C ALA A 90 -7.99 0.99 10.37
N ALA A 91 -7.92 1.83 9.33
CA ALA A 91 -9.04 2.09 8.44
C ALA A 91 -9.54 0.82 7.74
N HIS A 92 -8.62 0.00 7.24
CA HIS A 92 -8.90 -1.29 6.60
C HIS A 92 -9.69 -2.22 7.54
N ALA A 93 -9.25 -2.33 8.78
CA ALA A 93 -9.92 -3.16 9.79
C ALA A 93 -11.30 -2.59 10.18
N TRP A 94 -11.40 -1.27 10.39
CA TRP A 94 -12.65 -0.62 10.77
C TRP A 94 -13.76 -0.79 9.72
N VAL A 95 -13.41 -0.74 8.44
CA VAL A 95 -14.41 -0.95 7.37
C VAL A 95 -14.68 -2.43 7.07
N GLY A 96 -13.97 -3.34 7.71
CA GLY A 96 -14.19 -4.78 7.57
C GLY A 96 -13.67 -5.37 6.25
N LEU A 97 -12.63 -4.80 5.64
CA LEU A 97 -11.97 -5.38 4.48
C LEU A 97 -11.23 -6.66 4.85
N GLY A 98 -11.05 -7.53 3.88
CA GLY A 98 -10.44 -8.84 4.04
C GLY A 98 -8.91 -8.82 4.00
N ARG A 99 -8.34 -9.67 3.19
CA ARG A 99 -6.89 -9.92 3.08
C ARG A 99 -6.12 -8.72 2.53
N ILE A 100 -4.88 -8.56 3.00
CA ILE A 100 -3.90 -7.61 2.44
C ILE A 100 -2.71 -8.40 1.89
N VAL A 101 -2.25 -8.02 0.70
CA VAL A 101 -1.02 -8.54 0.08
C VAL A 101 -0.13 -7.36 -0.28
N TYR A 102 1.09 -7.31 0.24
CA TYR A 102 2.01 -6.20 -0.03
C TYR A 102 3.31 -6.66 -0.68
N VAL A 103 3.86 -5.80 -1.53
CA VAL A 103 5.15 -6.04 -2.21
C VAL A 103 6.32 -5.83 -1.25
N SER A 104 6.32 -4.74 -0.50
CA SER A 104 7.39 -4.38 0.45
C SER A 104 6.84 -4.14 1.85
N SER A 105 7.60 -4.55 2.86
CA SER A 105 7.19 -4.42 4.26
C SER A 105 7.53 -3.04 4.84
N SER A 106 6.86 -2.70 5.95
CA SER A 106 7.20 -1.51 6.74
C SER A 106 8.64 -1.55 7.24
N ALA A 107 9.14 -2.72 7.63
CA ALA A 107 10.52 -2.88 8.07
C ALA A 107 11.52 -2.59 6.94
N GLN A 108 11.23 -3.03 5.72
CA GLN A 108 12.04 -2.69 4.55
C GLN A 108 12.04 -1.18 4.31
N LEU A 109 10.87 -0.55 4.34
CA LEU A 109 10.77 0.91 4.12
C LEU A 109 11.57 1.69 5.18
N VAL A 110 11.49 1.33 6.45
CA VAL A 110 12.28 1.97 7.52
C VAL A 110 13.77 1.85 7.24
N SER A 111 14.23 0.68 6.80
CA SER A 111 15.64 0.45 6.44
C SER A 111 16.05 1.33 5.25
N TRP A 112 15.23 1.41 4.22
CA TRP A 112 15.50 2.24 3.04
C TRP A 112 15.53 3.73 3.37
N LEU A 113 14.60 4.22 4.19
CA LEU A 113 14.59 5.63 4.61
C LEU A 113 15.87 6.01 5.37
N LYS A 114 16.39 5.11 6.20
CA LYS A 114 17.69 5.31 6.87
C LYS A 114 18.84 5.37 5.86
N GLU A 115 18.85 4.45 4.91
CA GLU A 115 19.86 4.42 3.84
C GLU A 115 19.86 5.70 3.02
N PHE A 116 18.68 6.26 2.74
CA PHE A 116 18.54 7.49 1.94
C PHE A 116 18.75 8.77 2.76
N ASN A 117 18.99 8.68 4.06
CA ASN A 117 18.98 9.82 5.00
C ASN A 117 17.67 10.62 4.94
N ALA A 118 16.57 9.94 4.69
CA ALA A 118 15.24 10.51 4.63
C ALA A 118 14.65 10.70 6.04
N PRO A 119 13.77 11.70 6.25
CA PRO A 119 13.08 11.85 7.52
C PRO A 119 12.19 10.64 7.79
N SER A 120 12.07 10.25 9.07
CA SER A 120 11.15 9.21 9.49
C SER A 120 9.70 9.69 9.41
N ALA A 121 8.77 8.73 9.26
CA ALA A 121 7.35 9.05 9.33
C ALA A 121 6.96 9.60 10.72
N PRO A 122 5.92 10.43 10.82
CA PRO A 122 5.46 11.00 12.09
C PRO A 122 4.76 9.98 13.00
N VAL A 123 4.59 8.75 12.52
CA VAL A 123 3.98 7.64 13.27
C VAL A 123 4.97 6.50 13.41
N THR A 124 4.84 5.70 14.46
CA THR A 124 5.65 4.49 14.62
C THR A 124 5.30 3.50 13.52
N ALA A 125 6.30 2.95 12.83
CA ALA A 125 6.13 2.00 11.74
C ALA A 125 5.83 0.59 12.26
N LEU A 126 4.66 0.42 12.85
CA LEU A 126 4.19 -0.88 13.32
C LEU A 126 3.70 -1.75 12.15
N PRO A 127 3.95 -3.07 12.17
CA PRO A 127 3.39 -3.96 11.17
C PRO A 127 1.86 -4.06 11.31
N ILE A 128 1.19 -4.41 10.22
CA ILE A 128 -0.28 -4.49 10.18
C ILE A 128 -0.84 -5.35 11.32
N GLN A 129 -0.21 -6.47 11.61
CA GLN A 129 -0.69 -7.42 12.64
C GLN A 129 -0.73 -6.83 14.05
N GLU A 130 0.07 -5.82 14.34
CA GLU A 130 0.03 -5.12 15.63
C GLU A 130 -1.10 -4.09 15.71
N ILE A 131 -1.62 -3.65 14.57
CA ILE A 131 -2.75 -2.70 14.47
C ILE A 131 -4.06 -3.45 14.26
N ALA A 132 -4.06 -4.44 13.37
CA ALA A 132 -5.24 -5.20 12.93
C ALA A 132 -4.94 -6.70 13.00
N PRO A 133 -4.93 -7.30 14.21
CA PRO A 133 -4.41 -8.66 14.43
C PRO A 133 -5.22 -9.76 13.73
N ASN A 134 -6.46 -9.49 13.35
CA ASN A 134 -7.32 -10.48 12.69
C ASN A 134 -7.30 -10.38 11.15
N VAL A 135 -6.60 -9.40 10.58
CA VAL A 135 -6.46 -9.27 9.13
C VAL A 135 -5.43 -10.27 8.62
N LYS A 136 -5.79 -11.05 7.61
CA LYS A 136 -4.84 -11.93 6.93
C LYS A 136 -3.91 -11.10 6.06
N VAL A 137 -2.61 -11.30 6.23
CA VAL A 137 -1.57 -10.50 5.57
C VAL A 137 -0.55 -11.43 4.92
N GLU A 138 -0.18 -11.13 3.68
CA GLU A 138 0.91 -11.81 2.97
C GLU A 138 1.87 -10.81 2.35
N GLY A 139 3.13 -11.16 2.33
CA GLY A 139 4.23 -10.34 1.84
C GLY A 139 5.44 -10.44 2.77
N PRO A 140 6.58 -9.83 2.39
CA PRO A 140 6.83 -9.17 1.11
C PRO A 140 7.09 -10.14 -0.04
N ASP A 141 7.05 -9.63 -1.28
CA ASP A 141 7.58 -10.31 -2.46
C ASP A 141 9.02 -9.86 -2.69
N THR A 142 9.97 -10.79 -2.56
CA THR A 142 11.40 -10.46 -2.58
C THR A 142 11.90 -10.00 -3.96
N GLU A 143 11.29 -10.46 -5.03
CA GLU A 143 11.67 -10.06 -6.40
C GLU A 143 11.11 -8.67 -6.72
N LEU A 144 9.80 -8.50 -6.53
CA LEU A 144 9.12 -7.24 -6.86
C LEU A 144 9.51 -6.10 -5.93
N SER A 145 9.87 -6.37 -4.68
CA SER A 145 10.30 -5.32 -3.72
C SER A 145 11.55 -4.57 -4.18
N VAL A 146 12.39 -5.17 -5.03
CA VAL A 146 13.53 -4.47 -5.65
C VAL A 146 13.08 -3.32 -6.55
N GLN A 147 11.95 -3.48 -7.25
CA GLN A 147 11.38 -2.42 -8.08
C GLN A 147 10.85 -1.27 -7.21
N VAL A 148 10.16 -1.61 -6.12
CA VAL A 148 9.63 -0.62 -5.16
C VAL A 148 10.78 0.16 -4.50
N TYR A 149 11.85 -0.52 -4.09
CA TYR A 149 13.07 0.13 -3.58
C TYR A 149 13.60 1.20 -4.53
N LYS A 150 13.71 0.87 -5.83
CA LYS A 150 14.22 1.81 -6.84
C LYS A 150 13.34 3.06 -6.97
N LEU A 151 12.01 2.90 -6.89
CA LEU A 151 11.08 4.03 -6.93
C LEU A 151 11.25 4.95 -5.72
N HIS A 152 11.36 4.39 -4.52
CA HIS A 152 11.61 5.18 -3.30
C HIS A 152 12.96 5.88 -3.34
N LYS A 153 14.01 5.19 -3.80
CA LYS A 153 15.33 5.78 -3.96
C LYS A 153 15.28 6.99 -4.90
N GLU A 154 14.64 6.84 -6.04
CA GLU A 154 14.48 7.94 -7.02
C GLU A 154 13.70 9.11 -6.43
N TYR A 155 12.60 8.85 -5.72
CA TYR A 155 11.83 9.90 -5.03
C TYR A 155 12.71 10.72 -4.08
N TYR A 156 13.43 10.07 -3.19
CA TYR A 156 14.28 10.77 -2.21
C TYR A 156 15.49 11.43 -2.83
N GLN A 157 16.03 10.91 -3.93
CA GLN A 157 17.05 11.61 -4.73
C GLN A 157 16.53 12.93 -5.31
N ARG A 158 15.24 13.00 -5.64
CA ARG A 158 14.61 14.22 -6.18
C ARG A 158 14.32 15.25 -5.09
N VAL A 159 13.80 14.82 -3.94
CA VAL A 159 13.28 15.73 -2.89
C VAL A 159 14.31 16.14 -1.85
N LEU A 160 15.40 15.41 -1.68
CA LEU A 160 16.46 15.68 -0.71
C LEU A 160 17.70 16.36 -1.32
N LYS A 161 17.57 17.02 -2.44
CA LYS A 161 18.64 17.78 -3.09
C LYS A 161 18.97 19.05 -2.36
#